data_459dab99056aba6440e5aafdf02a7677
#
_entry.id   459dab99056aba6440e5aafdf02a7677
#
_cell.length_a   1.000
_cell.length_b   1.000
_cell.length_c   1.000
_cell.angle_alpha   90.00
_cell.angle_beta   90.00
_cell.angle_gamma   90.00
#
_symmetry.space_group_name_H-M   'P 1'
#
loop_
_entity.id
_entity.type
_entity.pdbx_description
1 polymer ?
#
loop_
_entity_poly.entity_id
_entity_poly.type
_entity_poly.pdbx_seq_one_letter_code
_entity_poly.pdbx_strand_id
1 'polypeptide(L)'
;MPSLTSTIVRGLARTGLAVQRHPARRRQAMLAEQGVDVVLDVGAARGGFAQELRKFGYPGQIVSFEPMTAAFADLVAASADDERWTCVNAALGRTPGPQTINIASNSDSSSLLAMEQEHRSAAPDVDYIGQEEIEVVRLDDVAPEYIGSRTFLKIDTQGFEKEVLAGGPNTVKDCVGLQLELSFVPLYTGGMLVDEAIALAYDEGFRMVAVWHGFTSPGGAMLQADAVFFRPDHRR
;
A
#
# COMPACT_ATOMS: atom_id res chain seq x y z
N MET A 1 38.33 -3.80 -11.63
CA MET A 1 38.13 -2.35 -11.83
C MET A 1 36.77 -1.98 -11.27
N PRO A 2 36.61 -0.88 -10.51
CA PRO A 2 35.26 -0.45 -10.06
C PRO A 2 34.40 -0.15 -11.28
N SER A 3 33.15 -0.59 -11.27
CA SER A 3 32.22 -0.32 -12.36
C SER A 3 31.97 1.19 -12.50
N LEU A 4 31.66 1.67 -13.70
CA LEU A 4 31.33 3.08 -13.96
C LEU A 4 30.25 3.58 -12.97
N THR A 5 29.26 2.73 -12.67
CA THR A 5 28.20 2.98 -11.70
C THR A 5 28.74 3.24 -10.30
N SER A 6 29.74 2.47 -9.83
CA SER A 6 30.31 2.65 -8.49
C SER A 6 31.11 3.96 -8.36
N THR A 7 31.71 4.42 -9.44
CA THR A 7 32.45 5.69 -9.48
C THR A 7 31.49 6.88 -9.44
N ILE A 8 30.40 6.82 -10.20
CA ILE A 8 29.34 7.86 -10.19
C ILE A 8 28.68 7.96 -8.80
N VAL A 9 28.30 6.83 -8.21
CA VAL A 9 27.70 6.78 -6.87
C VAL A 9 28.62 7.40 -5.81
N ARG A 10 29.93 7.07 -5.84
CA ARG A 10 30.90 7.68 -4.92
C ARG A 10 31.08 9.18 -5.15
N GLY A 11 31.03 9.63 -6.41
CA GLY A 11 31.09 11.06 -6.75
C GLY A 11 29.89 11.82 -6.17
N LEU A 12 28.69 11.31 -6.35
CA LEU A 12 27.46 11.91 -5.82
C LEU A 12 27.42 11.91 -4.29
N ALA A 13 27.91 10.85 -3.64
CA ALA A 13 27.95 10.78 -2.18
C ALA A 13 28.80 11.91 -1.55
N ARG A 14 29.82 12.41 -2.26
CA ARG A 14 30.63 13.56 -1.80
C ARG A 14 29.88 14.88 -1.83
N THR A 15 28.81 14.99 -2.60
CA THR A 15 27.91 16.17 -2.64
C THR A 15 26.71 16.06 -1.68
N GLY A 16 26.69 15.04 -0.83
CA GLY A 16 25.56 14.76 0.09
C GLY A 16 24.38 14.05 -0.56
N LEU A 17 24.50 13.60 -1.82
CA LEU A 17 23.47 12.86 -2.53
C LEU A 17 23.68 11.36 -2.39
N ALA A 18 22.61 10.62 -2.07
CA ALA A 18 22.58 9.16 -2.06
C ALA A 18 21.80 8.65 -3.28
N VAL A 19 22.40 7.70 -4.03
CA VAL A 19 21.73 7.02 -5.13
C VAL A 19 21.34 5.62 -4.68
N GLN A 20 20.06 5.34 -4.69
CA GLN A 20 19.48 4.03 -4.35
C GLN A 20 18.69 3.48 -5.54
N ARG A 21 18.52 2.16 -5.58
CA ARG A 21 17.55 1.56 -6.51
C ARG A 21 16.15 2.01 -6.13
N HIS A 22 15.35 2.35 -7.15
CA HIS A 22 13.96 2.76 -6.95
C HIS A 22 13.20 1.72 -6.10
N PRO A 23 12.41 2.14 -5.08
CA PRO A 23 11.67 1.23 -4.21
C PRO A 23 10.81 0.23 -4.98
N ALA A 24 10.04 0.68 -5.97
CA ALA A 24 9.20 -0.19 -6.79
C ALA A 24 9.99 -1.27 -7.56
N ARG A 25 11.20 -0.95 -8.04
CA ARG A 25 12.07 -1.96 -8.67
C ARG A 25 12.57 -3.00 -7.67
N ARG A 26 12.86 -2.60 -6.43
CA ARG A 26 13.25 -3.52 -5.37
C ARG A 26 12.07 -4.41 -4.98
N ARG A 27 10.87 -3.82 -4.83
CA ARG A 27 9.62 -4.55 -4.58
C ARG A 27 9.39 -5.59 -5.66
N GLN A 28 9.41 -5.20 -6.94
CA GLN A 28 9.26 -6.14 -8.05
C GLN A 28 10.25 -7.30 -7.99
N ALA A 29 11.51 -7.05 -7.66
CA ALA A 29 12.52 -8.11 -7.53
C ALA A 29 12.17 -9.10 -6.40
N MET A 30 11.63 -8.61 -5.28
CA MET A 30 11.18 -9.46 -4.17
C MET A 30 9.93 -10.26 -4.54
N LEU A 31 8.94 -9.64 -5.23
CA LEU A 31 7.76 -10.36 -5.72
C LEU A 31 8.15 -11.49 -6.67
N ALA A 32 9.08 -11.22 -7.59
CA ALA A 32 9.60 -12.23 -8.53
C ALA A 32 10.37 -13.35 -7.80
N GLU A 33 11.22 -13.01 -6.82
CA GLU A 33 11.95 -13.99 -6.00
C GLU A 33 11.00 -14.89 -5.23
N GLN A 34 9.89 -14.35 -4.72
CA GLN A 34 8.86 -15.09 -4.00
C GLN A 34 7.87 -15.79 -4.94
N GLY A 35 7.98 -15.61 -6.26
CA GLY A 35 7.08 -16.21 -7.24
C GLY A 35 5.63 -15.72 -7.12
N VAL A 36 5.42 -14.47 -6.70
CA VAL A 36 4.08 -13.89 -6.55
C VAL A 36 3.37 -13.86 -7.90
N ASP A 37 2.18 -14.46 -7.97
CA ASP A 37 1.35 -14.55 -9.16
C ASP A 37 0.12 -13.62 -9.13
N VAL A 38 -0.33 -13.22 -7.93
CA VAL A 38 -1.42 -12.25 -7.73
C VAL A 38 -1.01 -11.18 -6.73
N VAL A 39 -1.35 -9.92 -7.04
CA VAL A 39 -1.26 -8.80 -6.12
C VAL A 39 -2.66 -8.25 -5.86
N LEU A 40 -3.06 -8.22 -4.60
CA LEU A 40 -4.24 -7.50 -4.13
C LEU A 40 -3.78 -6.11 -3.66
N ASP A 41 -4.25 -5.07 -4.33
CA ASP A 41 -3.88 -3.66 -4.08
C ASP A 41 -5.07 -2.92 -3.46
N VAL A 42 -5.07 -2.81 -2.14
CA VAL A 42 -6.15 -2.19 -1.37
C VAL A 42 -5.80 -0.72 -1.10
N GLY A 43 -6.74 0.17 -1.43
CA GLY A 43 -6.50 1.60 -1.48
C GLY A 43 -5.66 1.96 -2.71
N ALA A 44 -6.18 1.62 -3.89
CA ALA A 44 -5.44 1.74 -5.14
C ALA A 44 -5.38 3.17 -5.68
N ALA A 45 -6.23 4.07 -5.18
CA ALA A 45 -6.39 5.42 -5.68
C ALA A 45 -6.51 5.43 -7.22
N ARG A 46 -5.63 6.14 -7.92
CA ARG A 46 -5.61 6.21 -9.40
C ARG A 46 -4.73 5.15 -10.06
N GLY A 47 -4.35 4.11 -9.32
CA GLY A 47 -3.58 2.97 -9.84
C GLY A 47 -2.06 3.16 -9.90
N GLY A 48 -1.52 4.14 -9.19
CA GLY A 48 -0.07 4.44 -9.22
C GLY A 48 0.79 3.24 -8.82
N PHE A 49 0.40 2.49 -7.81
CA PHE A 49 1.11 1.30 -7.36
C PHE A 49 1.15 0.19 -8.43
N ALA A 50 0.01 -0.11 -9.06
CA ALA A 50 -0.09 -1.12 -10.10
C ALA A 50 0.68 -0.72 -11.37
N GLN A 51 0.60 0.55 -11.77
CA GLN A 51 1.39 1.10 -12.88
C GLN A 51 2.89 0.98 -12.64
N GLU A 52 3.37 1.24 -11.42
CA GLU A 52 4.77 1.01 -11.06
C GLU A 52 5.16 -0.46 -11.14
N LEU A 53 4.33 -1.38 -10.68
CA LEU A 53 4.58 -2.81 -10.82
C LEU A 53 4.73 -3.20 -12.30
N ARG A 54 3.84 -2.74 -13.17
CA ARG A 54 3.92 -2.99 -14.62
C ARG A 54 5.17 -2.38 -15.26
N LYS A 55 5.48 -1.12 -14.91
CA LYS A 55 6.70 -0.42 -15.37
C LYS A 55 7.98 -1.19 -15.06
N PHE A 56 8.02 -1.89 -13.93
CA PHE A 56 9.18 -2.68 -13.53
C PHE A 56 9.06 -4.17 -13.86
N GLY A 57 8.04 -4.57 -14.65
CA GLY A 57 7.94 -5.88 -15.29
C GLY A 57 7.23 -6.94 -14.46
N TYR A 58 6.33 -6.58 -13.55
CA TYR A 58 5.48 -7.57 -12.88
C TYR A 58 4.50 -8.19 -13.88
N PRO A 59 4.54 -9.54 -14.09
CA PRO A 59 3.74 -10.18 -15.12
C PRO A 59 2.42 -10.78 -14.58
N GLY A 60 2.23 -10.84 -13.25
CA GLY A 60 1.10 -11.52 -12.62
C GLY A 60 -0.19 -10.70 -12.67
N GLN A 61 -1.26 -11.25 -12.10
CA GLN A 61 -2.53 -10.56 -11.97
C GLN A 61 -2.43 -9.45 -10.91
N ILE A 62 -3.11 -8.34 -11.14
CA ILE A 62 -3.33 -7.27 -10.16
C ILE A 62 -4.83 -7.10 -9.97
N VAL A 63 -5.27 -7.00 -8.72
CA VAL A 63 -6.65 -6.67 -8.38
C VAL A 63 -6.62 -5.46 -7.46
N SER A 64 -7.08 -4.33 -7.97
CA SER A 64 -7.07 -3.04 -7.27
C SER A 64 -8.45 -2.70 -6.74
N PHE A 65 -8.53 -2.37 -5.45
CA PHE A 65 -9.74 -1.96 -4.76
C PHE A 65 -9.67 -0.47 -4.45
N GLU A 66 -10.65 0.28 -4.94
CA GLU A 66 -10.76 1.72 -4.74
C GLU A 66 -12.23 2.12 -4.58
N PRO A 67 -12.65 2.71 -3.44
CA PRO A 67 -14.04 3.03 -3.21
C PRO A 67 -14.53 4.32 -3.86
N MET A 68 -13.67 5.36 -3.95
CA MET A 68 -14.09 6.69 -4.38
C MET A 68 -14.37 6.74 -5.89
N THR A 69 -15.55 7.21 -6.27
CA THR A 69 -16.02 7.23 -7.68
C THR A 69 -15.03 7.90 -8.64
N ALA A 70 -14.49 9.06 -8.26
CA ALA A 70 -13.57 9.80 -9.12
C ALA A 70 -12.22 9.09 -9.28
N ALA A 71 -11.63 8.60 -8.19
CA ALA A 71 -10.37 7.86 -8.22
C ALA A 71 -10.53 6.51 -8.95
N PHE A 72 -11.65 5.83 -8.74
CA PHE A 72 -11.98 4.59 -9.44
C PHE A 72 -12.12 4.77 -10.96
N ALA A 73 -12.71 5.88 -11.41
CA ALA A 73 -12.78 6.17 -12.84
C ALA A 73 -11.38 6.33 -13.47
N ASP A 74 -10.47 7.02 -12.77
CA ASP A 74 -9.08 7.16 -13.20
C ASP A 74 -8.35 5.81 -13.17
N LEU A 75 -8.59 4.97 -12.15
CA LEU A 75 -8.05 3.62 -12.00
C LEU A 75 -8.48 2.71 -13.17
N VAL A 76 -9.75 2.72 -13.53
CA VAL A 76 -10.29 1.97 -14.68
C VAL A 76 -9.66 2.44 -15.99
N ALA A 77 -9.50 3.76 -16.16
CA ALA A 77 -8.82 4.30 -17.34
C ALA A 77 -7.34 3.87 -17.40
N ALA A 78 -6.67 3.80 -16.27
CA ALA A 78 -5.27 3.37 -16.17
C ALA A 78 -5.08 1.87 -16.47
N SER A 79 -6.09 1.04 -16.19
CA SER A 79 -6.05 -0.43 -16.41
C SER A 79 -6.57 -0.85 -17.80
N ALA A 80 -7.10 0.06 -18.61
CA ALA A 80 -7.90 -0.26 -19.80
C ALA A 80 -7.19 -1.17 -20.83
N ASP A 81 -5.88 -1.09 -20.96
CA ASP A 81 -5.08 -1.87 -21.90
C ASP A 81 -4.38 -3.08 -21.23
N ASP A 82 -4.74 -3.44 -19.99
CA ASP A 82 -4.10 -4.51 -19.24
C ASP A 82 -5.11 -5.59 -18.83
N GLU A 83 -5.22 -6.67 -19.60
CA GLU A 83 -6.12 -7.79 -19.35
C GLU A 83 -5.87 -8.52 -18.01
N ARG A 84 -4.73 -8.29 -17.37
CA ARG A 84 -4.35 -8.87 -16.07
C ARG A 84 -4.43 -7.85 -14.93
N TRP A 85 -5.20 -6.79 -15.11
CA TRP A 85 -5.47 -5.82 -14.07
C TRP A 85 -6.98 -5.61 -13.92
N THR A 86 -7.52 -6.11 -12.81
CA THR A 86 -8.93 -6.01 -12.45
C THR A 86 -9.13 -4.87 -11.46
N CYS A 87 -10.17 -4.07 -11.64
CA CYS A 87 -10.54 -2.98 -10.74
C CYS A 87 -11.88 -3.29 -10.07
N VAL A 88 -11.95 -3.09 -8.76
CA VAL A 88 -13.15 -3.33 -7.93
C VAL A 88 -13.51 -2.04 -7.20
N ASN A 89 -14.74 -1.53 -7.41
CA ASN A 89 -15.21 -0.31 -6.75
C ASN A 89 -15.78 -0.66 -5.37
N ALA A 90 -14.93 -0.81 -4.39
CA ALA A 90 -15.29 -1.06 -3.00
C ALA A 90 -14.15 -0.66 -2.06
N ALA A 91 -14.50 -0.23 -0.85
CA ALA A 91 -13.58 -0.23 0.29
C ALA A 91 -13.55 -1.62 0.93
N LEU A 92 -12.43 -1.94 1.57
CA LEU A 92 -12.30 -3.17 2.36
C LEU A 92 -12.28 -2.83 3.85
N GLY A 93 -12.99 -3.64 4.66
CA GLY A 93 -13.05 -3.44 6.10
C GLY A 93 -13.68 -4.62 6.83
N ARG A 94 -13.76 -4.51 8.16
CA ARG A 94 -14.33 -5.56 9.04
C ARG A 94 -15.84 -5.65 8.91
N THR A 95 -16.52 -4.50 8.83
CA THR A 95 -17.97 -4.41 8.88
C THR A 95 -18.47 -3.99 7.51
N PRO A 96 -19.17 -4.88 6.76
CA PRO A 96 -19.69 -4.56 5.45
C PRO A 96 -20.91 -3.60 5.55
N GLY A 97 -21.12 -2.86 4.47
CA GLY A 97 -22.23 -1.92 4.29
C GLY A 97 -21.78 -0.50 3.96
N PRO A 98 -22.73 0.43 3.77
CA PRO A 98 -22.42 1.81 3.42
C PRO A 98 -21.69 2.53 4.55
N GLN A 99 -20.64 3.27 4.20
CA GLN A 99 -19.89 4.15 5.10
C GLN A 99 -19.55 5.46 4.38
N THR A 100 -19.27 6.50 5.16
CA THR A 100 -18.90 7.81 4.62
C THR A 100 -17.39 7.99 4.65
N ILE A 101 -16.76 8.16 3.47
CA ILE A 101 -15.35 8.51 3.36
C ILE A 101 -15.16 10.03 3.27
N ASN A 102 -14.14 10.55 3.93
CA ASN A 102 -13.76 11.96 3.83
C ASN A 102 -12.81 12.13 2.64
N ILE A 103 -13.14 13.03 1.73
CA ILE A 103 -12.36 13.31 0.52
C ILE A 103 -11.35 14.42 0.82
N ALA A 104 -10.06 14.12 0.68
CA ALA A 104 -9.01 15.11 0.81
C ALA A 104 -8.72 15.87 -0.50
N SER A 105 -8.21 17.10 -0.38
CA SER A 105 -7.90 17.98 -1.53
C SER A 105 -6.87 17.37 -2.49
N ASN A 106 -5.96 16.50 -2.00
CA ASN A 106 -4.99 15.78 -2.80
C ASN A 106 -5.46 14.38 -3.24
N SER A 107 -6.69 13.97 -2.86
CA SER A 107 -7.25 12.62 -3.07
C SER A 107 -6.54 11.50 -2.29
N ASP A 108 -5.20 11.47 -2.29
CA ASP A 108 -4.39 10.37 -1.73
C ASP A 108 -4.47 10.29 -0.19
N SER A 109 -4.82 11.40 0.49
CA SER A 109 -5.05 11.47 1.94
C SER A 109 -6.51 11.25 2.35
N SER A 110 -7.37 10.80 1.44
CA SER A 110 -8.78 10.51 1.73
C SER A 110 -8.88 9.29 2.65
N SER A 111 -9.78 9.34 3.65
CA SER A 111 -9.88 8.31 4.67
C SER A 111 -11.29 8.17 5.24
N LEU A 112 -11.63 6.97 5.69
CA LEU A 112 -12.80 6.70 6.53
C LEU A 112 -12.64 7.27 7.95
N LEU A 113 -11.42 7.63 8.34
CA LEU A 113 -11.09 8.18 9.64
C LEU A 113 -10.95 9.71 9.60
N ALA A 114 -11.05 10.35 10.76
CA ALA A 114 -10.76 11.78 10.87
C ALA A 114 -9.24 12.02 10.86
N MET A 115 -8.81 13.08 10.16
CA MET A 115 -7.40 13.49 10.08
C MET A 115 -6.98 14.17 11.38
N GLU A 116 -5.88 13.72 11.96
CA GLU A 116 -5.29 14.27 13.19
C GLU A 116 -4.45 15.54 12.93
N GLN A 117 -4.09 16.22 14.03
CA GLN A 117 -3.35 17.47 13.97
C GLN A 117 -1.94 17.30 13.39
N GLU A 118 -1.29 16.19 13.66
CA GLU A 118 0.04 15.83 13.13
C GLU A 118 0.04 15.81 11.61
N HIS A 119 -0.99 15.24 10.99
CA HIS A 119 -1.14 15.26 9.53
C HIS A 119 -1.31 16.67 9.01
N ARG A 120 -2.25 17.46 9.60
CA ARG A 120 -2.51 18.86 9.20
C ARG A 120 -1.27 19.74 9.34
N SER A 121 -0.47 19.52 10.40
CA SER A 121 0.77 20.25 10.62
C SER A 121 1.86 19.91 9.61
N ALA A 122 1.90 18.67 9.14
CA ALA A 122 2.89 18.21 8.17
C ALA A 122 2.51 18.51 6.71
N ALA A 123 1.21 18.61 6.42
CA ALA A 123 0.66 18.92 5.10
C ALA A 123 -0.44 20.00 5.23
N PRO A 124 -0.07 21.28 5.50
CA PRO A 124 -1.05 22.32 5.79
C PRO A 124 -1.97 22.68 4.60
N ASP A 125 -1.58 22.31 3.40
CA ASP A 125 -2.38 22.52 2.18
C ASP A 125 -3.36 21.36 1.92
N VAL A 126 -3.36 20.32 2.76
CA VAL A 126 -4.25 19.15 2.65
C VAL A 126 -5.32 19.23 3.71
N ASP A 127 -6.58 19.29 3.28
CA ASP A 127 -7.75 19.22 4.17
C ASP A 127 -8.88 18.43 3.50
N TYR A 128 -9.88 18.04 4.28
CA TYR A 128 -11.09 17.44 3.75
C TYR A 128 -11.96 18.49 3.06
N ILE A 129 -12.30 18.21 1.80
CA ILE A 129 -13.08 19.11 0.92
C ILE A 129 -14.48 18.58 0.63
N GLY A 130 -14.80 17.36 1.05
CA GLY A 130 -16.09 16.72 0.82
C GLY A 130 -16.19 15.37 1.49
N GLN A 131 -17.30 14.73 1.23
CA GLN A 131 -17.59 13.37 1.69
C GLN A 131 -18.32 12.60 0.58
N GLU A 132 -18.17 11.29 0.57
CA GLU A 132 -18.83 10.37 -0.34
C GLU A 132 -19.32 9.15 0.43
N GLU A 133 -20.51 8.65 0.12
CA GLU A 133 -20.97 7.35 0.61
C GLU A 133 -20.38 6.26 -0.28
N ILE A 134 -19.72 5.30 0.35
CA ILE A 134 -19.02 4.20 -0.32
C ILE A 134 -19.49 2.87 0.27
N GLU A 135 -19.36 1.80 -0.52
CA GLU A 135 -19.62 0.44 -0.07
C GLU A 135 -18.35 -0.17 0.53
N VAL A 136 -18.46 -0.68 1.75
CA VAL A 136 -17.43 -1.47 2.43
C VAL A 136 -17.80 -2.94 2.32
N VAL A 137 -16.86 -3.78 1.92
CA VAL A 137 -16.99 -5.23 1.88
C VAL A 137 -15.85 -5.89 2.67
N ARG A 138 -16.01 -7.15 3.06
CA ARG A 138 -14.92 -7.87 3.74
C ARG A 138 -13.95 -8.43 2.72
N LEU A 139 -12.66 -8.36 3.04
CA LEU A 139 -11.62 -8.95 2.20
C LEU A 139 -11.85 -10.46 2.01
N ASP A 140 -12.24 -11.19 3.05
CA ASP A 140 -12.56 -12.63 2.98
C ASP A 140 -13.77 -12.97 2.08
N ASP A 141 -14.66 -12.02 1.82
CA ASP A 141 -15.84 -12.25 0.98
C ASP A 141 -15.52 -12.04 -0.51
N VAL A 142 -14.55 -11.19 -0.85
CA VAL A 142 -14.23 -10.85 -2.24
C VAL A 142 -12.92 -11.44 -2.75
N ALA A 143 -11.92 -11.59 -1.90
CA ALA A 143 -10.60 -12.09 -2.31
C ALA A 143 -10.59 -13.52 -2.85
N PRO A 144 -11.45 -14.46 -2.39
CA PRO A 144 -11.47 -15.84 -2.91
C PRO A 144 -11.62 -15.97 -4.43
N GLU A 145 -12.25 -14.97 -5.07
CA GLU A 145 -12.36 -14.92 -6.54
C GLU A 145 -11.02 -14.69 -7.25
N TYR A 146 -10.04 -14.09 -6.54
CA TYR A 146 -8.81 -13.55 -7.12
C TYR A 146 -7.55 -14.20 -6.58
N ILE A 147 -7.63 -14.92 -5.46
CA ILE A 147 -6.45 -15.53 -4.83
C ILE A 147 -5.78 -16.51 -5.79
N GLY A 148 -4.47 -16.32 -5.98
CA GLY A 148 -3.59 -17.24 -6.71
C GLY A 148 -2.85 -18.20 -5.79
N SER A 149 -1.88 -18.91 -6.36
CA SER A 149 -1.02 -19.82 -5.60
C SER A 149 -0.09 -19.08 -4.64
N ARG A 150 0.26 -17.83 -4.98
CA ARG A 150 1.21 -16.99 -4.23
C ARG A 150 0.77 -15.54 -4.25
N THR A 151 -0.19 -15.22 -3.41
CA THR A 151 -0.80 -13.90 -3.33
C THR A 151 0.01 -12.95 -2.44
N PHE A 152 0.18 -11.72 -2.90
CA PHE A 152 0.74 -10.60 -2.14
C PHE A 152 -0.36 -9.56 -1.88
N LEU A 153 -0.51 -9.13 -0.63
CA LEU A 153 -1.50 -8.13 -0.22
C LEU A 153 -0.82 -6.80 0.10
N LYS A 154 -1.17 -5.72 -0.62
CA LYS A 154 -0.80 -4.34 -0.26
C LYS A 154 -2.02 -3.67 0.34
N ILE A 155 -1.84 -3.01 1.48
CA ILE A 155 -2.87 -2.20 2.13
C ILE A 155 -2.29 -0.81 2.41
N ASP A 156 -2.97 0.19 1.89
CA ASP A 156 -2.66 1.60 2.06
C ASP A 156 -4.00 2.35 2.02
N THR A 157 -4.62 2.46 3.17
CA THR A 157 -6.00 2.94 3.33
C THR A 157 -6.10 4.12 4.28
N GLN A 158 -4.95 4.78 4.47
CA GLN A 158 -4.84 6.03 5.21
C GLN A 158 -5.42 5.91 6.63
N GLY A 159 -4.86 4.93 7.37
CA GLY A 159 -5.20 4.65 8.77
C GLY A 159 -6.21 3.51 8.96
N PHE A 160 -6.89 3.03 7.91
CA PHE A 160 -7.92 1.98 8.01
C PHE A 160 -7.38 0.55 7.83
N GLU A 161 -6.05 0.37 7.82
CA GLU A 161 -5.35 -0.91 7.56
C GLU A 161 -5.78 -2.01 8.55
N LYS A 162 -5.96 -1.66 9.83
CA LYS A 162 -6.42 -2.59 10.88
C LYS A 162 -7.77 -3.18 10.56
N GLU A 163 -8.70 -2.37 10.07
CA GLU A 163 -10.04 -2.81 9.73
C GLU A 163 -10.05 -3.70 8.47
N VAL A 164 -9.17 -3.40 7.50
CA VAL A 164 -8.97 -4.24 6.31
C VAL A 164 -8.46 -5.62 6.73
N LEU A 165 -7.40 -5.67 7.53
CA LEU A 165 -6.83 -6.94 8.03
C LEU A 165 -7.84 -7.75 8.85
N ALA A 166 -8.62 -7.08 9.70
CA ALA A 166 -9.67 -7.72 10.49
C ALA A 166 -10.87 -8.21 9.65
N GLY A 167 -11.06 -7.64 8.46
CA GLY A 167 -12.05 -8.11 7.47
C GLY A 167 -11.61 -9.31 6.65
N GLY A 168 -10.32 -9.70 6.72
CA GLY A 168 -9.74 -10.73 5.87
C GLY A 168 -8.78 -11.71 6.55
N PRO A 169 -9.07 -12.25 7.75
CA PRO A 169 -8.13 -13.12 8.46
C PRO A 169 -7.77 -14.38 7.68
N ASN A 170 -8.67 -14.96 6.89
CA ASN A 170 -8.38 -16.13 6.07
C ASN A 170 -7.51 -15.75 4.86
N THR A 171 -7.86 -14.67 4.17
CA THR A 171 -7.09 -14.13 3.04
C THR A 171 -5.67 -13.76 3.46
N VAL A 172 -5.50 -13.05 4.58
CA VAL A 172 -4.19 -12.69 5.14
C VAL A 172 -3.35 -13.94 5.41
N LYS A 173 -3.96 -14.98 5.96
CA LYS A 173 -3.29 -16.26 6.25
C LYS A 173 -2.81 -16.97 4.99
N ASP A 174 -3.53 -16.85 3.87
CA ASP A 174 -3.18 -17.45 2.59
C ASP A 174 -2.16 -16.62 1.80
N CYS A 175 -1.95 -15.35 2.14
CA CYS A 175 -0.95 -14.50 1.50
C CYS A 175 0.48 -14.93 1.85
N VAL A 176 1.38 -14.90 0.86
CA VAL A 176 2.81 -15.14 1.05
C VAL A 176 3.57 -13.88 1.45
N GLY A 177 3.02 -12.72 1.17
CA GLY A 177 3.61 -11.43 1.51
C GLY A 177 2.57 -10.35 1.74
N LEU A 178 2.99 -9.32 2.46
CA LEU A 178 2.17 -8.19 2.90
C LEU A 178 2.97 -6.90 2.74
N GLN A 179 2.34 -5.83 2.28
CA GLN A 179 2.85 -4.46 2.39
C GLN A 179 1.84 -3.64 3.18
N LEU A 180 2.33 -2.91 4.17
CA LEU A 180 1.57 -1.97 4.98
C LEU A 180 2.23 -0.59 4.96
N GLU A 181 1.40 0.45 4.96
CA GLU A 181 1.84 1.78 5.34
C GLU A 181 1.91 1.85 6.87
N LEU A 182 3.11 2.12 7.41
CA LEU A 182 3.38 2.22 8.84
C LEU A 182 3.32 3.68 9.27
N SER A 183 2.46 4.02 10.24
CA SER A 183 2.40 5.35 10.84
C SER A 183 3.23 5.42 12.12
N PHE A 184 4.21 6.34 12.19
CA PHE A 184 5.07 6.56 13.38
C PHE A 184 4.43 7.49 14.39
N VAL A 185 3.45 8.26 13.96
CA VAL A 185 2.65 9.19 14.77
C VAL A 185 1.17 9.03 14.37
N PRO A 186 0.21 9.41 15.24
CA PRO A 186 -1.20 9.35 14.88
C PRO A 186 -1.51 10.41 13.81
N LEU A 187 -1.72 9.97 12.58
CA LEU A 187 -2.12 10.82 11.45
C LEU A 187 -3.63 10.78 11.22
N TYR A 188 -4.28 9.70 11.62
CA TYR A 188 -5.71 9.47 11.54
C TYR A 188 -6.23 8.91 12.87
N THR A 189 -7.41 9.38 13.30
CA THR A 189 -8.00 8.98 14.60
C THR A 189 -8.24 7.48 14.66
N GLY A 190 -7.57 6.81 15.60
CA GLY A 190 -7.68 5.37 15.79
C GLY A 190 -6.92 4.52 14.74
N GLY A 191 -6.16 5.17 13.85
CA GLY A 191 -5.25 4.48 12.93
C GLY A 191 -4.17 3.70 13.68
N MET A 192 -3.75 2.59 13.10
CA MET A 192 -2.75 1.69 13.67
C MET A 192 -1.36 2.33 13.65
N LEU A 193 -0.62 2.28 14.76
CA LEU A 193 0.76 2.75 14.82
C LEU A 193 1.74 1.62 14.46
N VAL A 194 2.98 2.01 14.20
CA VAL A 194 4.06 1.15 13.70
C VAL A 194 4.31 -0.09 14.56
N ASP A 195 4.27 0.04 15.88
CA ASP A 195 4.47 -1.06 16.82
C ASP A 195 3.32 -2.08 16.75
N GLU A 196 2.07 -1.62 16.70
CA GLU A 196 0.90 -2.47 16.54
C GLU A 196 0.90 -3.16 15.16
N ALA A 197 1.22 -2.43 14.08
CA ALA A 197 1.29 -2.97 12.72
C ALA A 197 2.34 -4.08 12.59
N ILE A 198 3.54 -3.86 13.16
CA ILE A 198 4.61 -4.86 13.15
C ILE A 198 4.23 -6.07 14.00
N ALA A 199 3.66 -5.86 15.20
CA ALA A 199 3.23 -6.95 16.06
C ALA A 199 2.19 -7.83 15.35
N LEU A 200 1.16 -7.21 14.76
CA LEU A 200 0.11 -7.90 14.02
C LEU A 200 0.68 -8.72 12.85
N ALA A 201 1.55 -8.10 12.02
CA ALA A 201 2.18 -8.81 10.91
C ALA A 201 3.03 -10.00 11.40
N TYR A 202 3.72 -9.85 12.53
CA TYR A 202 4.56 -10.93 13.10
C TYR A 202 3.73 -12.05 13.72
N ASP A 203 2.61 -11.73 14.36
CA ASP A 203 1.67 -12.71 14.91
C ASP A 203 1.00 -13.52 13.80
N GLU A 204 0.74 -12.90 12.65
CA GLU A 204 0.28 -13.57 11.43
C GLU A 204 1.38 -14.38 10.71
N GLY A 205 2.60 -14.41 11.27
CA GLY A 205 3.72 -15.22 10.77
C GLY A 205 4.58 -14.55 9.70
N PHE A 206 4.34 -13.30 9.36
CA PHE A 206 5.19 -12.55 8.44
C PHE A 206 6.49 -12.07 9.12
N ARG A 207 7.49 -11.68 8.33
CA ARG A 207 8.71 -11.01 8.80
C ARG A 207 9.03 -9.85 7.88
N MET A 208 9.38 -8.70 8.45
CA MET A 208 9.76 -7.51 7.69
C MET A 208 11.05 -7.76 6.91
N VAL A 209 11.04 -7.45 5.62
CA VAL A 209 12.20 -7.62 4.73
C VAL A 209 12.67 -6.30 4.11
N ALA A 210 11.82 -5.29 4.09
CA ALA A 210 12.18 -3.96 3.59
C ALA A 210 11.29 -2.88 4.20
N VAL A 211 11.86 -1.67 4.32
CA VAL A 211 11.14 -0.43 4.66
C VAL A 211 11.59 0.64 3.68
N TRP A 212 10.67 1.44 3.19
CA TRP A 212 10.94 2.61 2.36
C TRP A 212 10.35 3.85 2.98
N HIS A 213 11.06 4.92 2.81
CA HIS A 213 10.65 6.23 3.22
C HIS A 213 9.31 6.63 2.55
N GLY A 214 8.37 7.07 3.36
CA GLY A 214 7.07 7.59 2.96
C GLY A 214 6.94 9.08 3.30
N PHE A 215 5.83 9.46 3.95
CA PHE A 215 5.51 10.83 4.32
C PHE A 215 6.45 11.37 5.40
N THR A 216 6.88 12.63 5.26
CA THR A 216 7.75 13.33 6.22
C THR A 216 7.20 14.70 6.60
N SER A 217 7.51 15.12 7.83
CA SER A 217 7.29 16.50 8.25
C SER A 217 8.25 17.47 7.53
N PRO A 218 7.92 18.77 7.48
CA PRO A 218 8.84 19.79 6.96
C PRO A 218 10.21 19.81 7.64
N GLY A 219 10.30 19.38 8.90
CA GLY A 219 11.57 19.24 9.64
C GLY A 219 12.36 17.98 9.33
N GLY A 220 11.85 17.10 8.43
CA GLY A 220 12.52 15.88 7.98
C GLY A 220 12.26 14.65 8.87
N ALA A 221 11.40 14.75 9.90
CA ALA A 221 11.00 13.57 10.66
C ALA A 221 10.08 12.69 9.81
N MET A 222 10.35 11.38 9.77
CA MET A 222 9.53 10.40 9.09
C MET A 222 8.23 10.20 9.87
N LEU A 223 7.09 10.41 9.20
CA LEU A 223 5.75 10.25 9.78
C LEU A 223 5.11 8.93 9.33
N GLN A 224 5.43 8.50 8.10
CA GLN A 224 5.01 7.20 7.56
C GLN A 224 6.14 6.55 6.76
N ALA A 225 6.06 5.22 6.63
CA ALA A 225 6.94 4.41 5.80
C ALA A 225 6.18 3.21 5.23
N ASP A 226 6.52 2.82 4.00
CA ASP A 226 6.07 1.55 3.44
C ASP A 226 6.93 0.40 3.95
N ALA A 227 6.32 -0.62 4.53
CA ALA A 227 7.01 -1.83 4.95
C ALA A 227 6.52 -3.05 4.18
N VAL A 228 7.47 -3.87 3.73
CA VAL A 228 7.20 -5.15 3.07
C VAL A 228 7.60 -6.29 3.97
N PHE A 229 6.70 -7.25 4.04
CA PHE A 229 6.83 -8.46 4.85
C PHE A 229 6.63 -9.68 3.96
N PHE A 230 7.33 -10.78 4.26
CA PHE A 230 7.09 -12.08 3.69
C PHE A 230 7.06 -13.16 4.77
N ARG A 231 6.36 -14.27 4.49
CA ARG A 231 6.44 -15.44 5.36
C ARG A 231 7.81 -16.10 5.16
N PRO A 232 8.52 -16.47 6.25
CA PRO A 232 9.70 -17.32 6.15
C PRO A 232 9.30 -18.69 5.59
N ASP A 233 10.13 -19.26 4.69
CA ASP A 233 10.02 -20.66 4.24
C ASP A 233 8.75 -21.09 3.49
N HIS A 234 8.33 -20.34 2.47
CA HIS A 234 7.43 -20.89 1.45
C HIS A 234 8.17 -21.45 0.21
N ARG A 235 9.48 -21.71 0.33
CA ARG A 235 10.24 -22.45 -0.67
C ARG A 235 10.26 -23.94 -0.30
N ARG A 236 9.21 -24.66 -0.65
CA ARG A 236 9.26 -26.12 -0.80
C ARG A 236 8.40 -26.55 -1.97
#